data_7cd24a2bef2c1586ec4a944916bdff9a
#
_entry.id   7cd24a2bef2c1586ec4a944916bdff9a
#
_cell.length_a   1.000
_cell.length_b   1.000
_cell.length_c   1.000
_cell.angle_alpha   90.00
_cell.angle_beta   90.00
_cell.angle_gamma   90.00
#
_symmetry.space_group_name_H-M   'P 1'
#
loop_
_entity.id
_entity.type
_entity.pdbx_description
1 polymer ?
#
loop_
_entity_poly.entity_id
_entity_poly.type
_entity_poly.pdbx_seq_one_letter_code
_entity_poly.pdbx_strand_id
1 'polypeptide(L)'
;MVGGAPSGAKLLQILNVRVVGTGERVVVLSHGFGTDQSAWSRVLPYLIREHRVVLYDLVCAGSVNPDHFDFRRYNNLDAYVDDLLSILDALRIPRCAFVGHSVSAMIGILASIRRPDLFAKLVLIGASPRFLNDSDYHGGFELEEIQQVFQAMSANYEAWAKGYAPLAVGADVPAAVQEFSRTLFNMRPDISLHVCQSVFKTDLRGVLGMVQAPCVVVQTTRDVSVPANVAAYLRAHLGGRTTIEPLPTEGHLPHLSAPSLLAQVLRRALARF
;
A
#
# COMPACT_ATOMS: atom_id res chain seq x y z
N MET A 1 -14.18 17.00 23.31
CA MET A 1 -13.87 15.66 23.85
C MET A 1 -12.91 14.99 22.88
N VAL A 2 -11.71 14.70 23.34
CA VAL A 2 -10.72 13.97 22.54
C VAL A 2 -11.23 12.52 22.44
N GLY A 3 -11.75 12.14 21.28
CA GLY A 3 -12.23 10.78 21.04
C GLY A 3 -11.07 9.79 21.20
N GLY A 4 -11.14 8.93 22.21
CA GLY A 4 -10.18 7.84 22.39
C GLY A 4 -10.17 6.92 21.16
N ALA A 5 -9.03 6.24 20.89
CA ALA A 5 -8.92 5.27 19.81
C ALA A 5 -10.08 4.25 19.91
N PRO A 6 -10.71 3.84 18.79
CA PRO A 6 -11.81 2.88 18.83
C PRO A 6 -11.33 1.56 19.43
N SER A 7 -12.21 0.84 20.14
CA SER A 7 -11.89 -0.51 20.62
C SER A 7 -11.53 -1.42 19.44
N GLY A 8 -10.68 -2.42 19.65
CA GLY A 8 -10.25 -3.32 18.56
C GLY A 8 -11.41 -3.89 17.74
N ALA A 9 -12.49 -4.36 18.39
CA ALA A 9 -13.67 -4.88 17.69
C ALA A 9 -14.37 -3.82 16.81
N LYS A 10 -14.47 -2.57 17.30
CA LYS A 10 -15.04 -1.46 16.53
C LYS A 10 -14.15 -1.08 15.33
N LEU A 11 -12.83 -1.10 15.52
CA LEU A 11 -11.88 -0.83 14.44
C LEU A 11 -11.99 -1.87 13.31
N LEU A 12 -12.14 -3.16 13.66
CA LEU A 12 -12.33 -4.22 12.65
C LEU A 12 -13.55 -3.95 11.76
N GLN A 13 -14.64 -3.44 12.34
CA GLN A 13 -15.85 -3.09 11.58
C GLN A 13 -15.64 -1.83 10.73
N ILE A 14 -15.04 -0.77 11.29
CA ILE A 14 -14.78 0.50 10.58
C ILE A 14 -13.95 0.26 9.34
N LEU A 15 -12.88 -0.54 9.46
CA LEU A 15 -11.93 -0.80 8.37
C LEU A 15 -12.30 -2.03 7.55
N ASN A 16 -13.55 -2.52 7.63
CA ASN A 16 -14.08 -3.64 6.86
C ASN A 16 -13.16 -4.88 6.89
N VAL A 17 -12.57 -5.18 8.05
CA VAL A 17 -11.60 -6.27 8.17
C VAL A 17 -12.24 -7.62 7.86
N ARG A 18 -11.61 -8.38 6.99
CA ARG A 18 -12.02 -9.73 6.58
C ARG A 18 -10.88 -10.70 6.77
N VAL A 19 -11.22 -11.90 7.24
CA VAL A 19 -10.27 -13.01 7.34
C VAL A 19 -10.81 -14.16 6.50
N VAL A 20 -10.05 -14.62 5.52
CA VAL A 20 -10.46 -15.67 4.59
C VAL A 20 -9.34 -16.69 4.39
N GLY A 21 -9.71 -17.89 3.94
CA GLY A 21 -8.75 -18.99 3.81
C GLY A 21 -8.57 -19.77 5.11
N THR A 22 -7.96 -20.96 5.00
CA THR A 22 -7.88 -21.96 6.09
C THR A 22 -6.45 -22.33 6.48
N GLY A 23 -5.44 -21.77 5.83
CA GLY A 23 -4.04 -22.04 6.12
C GLY A 23 -3.64 -21.56 7.54
N GLU A 24 -2.63 -22.19 8.10
CA GLU A 24 -2.09 -21.81 9.42
C GLU A 24 -1.30 -20.50 9.35
N ARG A 25 -0.54 -20.30 8.26
CA ARG A 25 0.28 -19.11 8.07
C ARG A 25 -0.59 -17.92 7.67
N VAL A 26 -0.39 -16.80 8.37
CA VAL A 26 -1.16 -15.57 8.15
C VAL A 26 -0.47 -14.67 7.15
N VAL A 27 -1.22 -14.20 6.16
CA VAL A 27 -0.80 -13.17 5.21
C VAL A 27 -1.74 -11.98 5.34
N VAL A 28 -1.20 -10.78 5.49
CA VAL A 28 -1.97 -9.52 5.46
C VAL A 28 -1.80 -8.89 4.08
N LEU A 29 -2.91 -8.55 3.43
CA LEU A 29 -2.92 -7.80 2.16
C LEU A 29 -3.42 -6.39 2.42
N SER A 30 -2.58 -5.40 2.14
CA SER A 30 -2.87 -3.99 2.35
C SER A 30 -2.79 -3.22 1.03
N HIS A 31 -3.88 -2.59 0.66
CA HIS A 31 -4.04 -1.87 -0.60
C HIS A 31 -3.38 -0.49 -0.57
N GLY A 32 -3.20 0.14 -1.75
CA GLY A 32 -2.62 1.46 -1.92
C GLY A 32 -3.66 2.59 -2.00
N PHE A 33 -3.16 3.81 -2.18
CA PHE A 33 -3.98 4.99 -2.44
C PHE A 33 -4.89 4.81 -3.66
N GLY A 34 -6.11 5.29 -3.55
CA GLY A 34 -7.10 5.24 -4.64
C GLY A 34 -7.81 3.90 -4.81
N THR A 35 -7.44 2.87 -4.04
CA THR A 35 -8.06 1.55 -4.06
C THR A 35 -8.71 1.20 -2.72
N ASP A 36 -9.30 0.03 -2.63
CA ASP A 36 -9.77 -0.65 -1.43
C ASP A 36 -9.37 -2.13 -1.48
N GLN A 37 -9.76 -2.92 -0.49
CA GLN A 37 -9.38 -4.34 -0.44
C GLN A 37 -9.90 -5.16 -1.63
N SER A 38 -10.89 -4.67 -2.39
CA SER A 38 -11.37 -5.34 -3.60
C SER A 38 -10.31 -5.47 -4.69
N ALA A 39 -9.30 -4.60 -4.66
CA ALA A 39 -8.15 -4.65 -5.56
C ALA A 39 -7.40 -6.00 -5.52
N TRP A 40 -7.50 -6.73 -4.41
CA TRP A 40 -6.90 -8.04 -4.24
C TRP A 40 -7.76 -9.21 -4.73
N SER A 41 -9.01 -8.95 -5.16
CA SER A 41 -10.00 -9.98 -5.49
C SER A 41 -9.51 -11.01 -6.50
N ARG A 42 -8.72 -10.59 -7.51
CA ARG A 42 -8.17 -11.46 -8.54
C ARG A 42 -6.90 -12.22 -8.12
N VAL A 43 -6.23 -11.74 -7.07
CA VAL A 43 -5.02 -12.37 -6.51
C VAL A 43 -5.39 -13.34 -5.38
N LEU A 44 -6.42 -13.02 -4.63
CA LEU A 44 -6.85 -13.74 -3.43
C LEU A 44 -7.07 -15.25 -3.65
N PRO A 45 -7.70 -15.74 -4.74
CA PRO A 45 -7.91 -17.18 -4.96
C PRO A 45 -6.64 -18.02 -4.99
N TYR A 46 -5.50 -17.40 -5.33
CA TYR A 46 -4.20 -18.08 -5.37
C TYR A 46 -3.54 -18.25 -4.00
N LEU A 47 -4.01 -17.49 -2.98
CA LEU A 47 -3.41 -17.45 -1.65
C LEU A 47 -4.22 -18.20 -0.59
N ILE A 48 -5.55 -18.17 -0.67
CA ILE A 48 -6.47 -18.66 0.38
C ILE A 48 -6.43 -20.18 0.60
N ARG A 49 -5.88 -20.93 -0.35
CA ARG A 49 -5.72 -22.39 -0.22
C ARG A 49 -4.61 -22.78 0.78
N GLU A 50 -3.58 -21.95 0.86
CA GLU A 50 -2.37 -22.23 1.64
C GLU A 50 -2.22 -21.30 2.86
N HIS A 51 -2.96 -20.18 2.87
CA HIS A 51 -2.84 -19.13 3.87
C HIS A 51 -4.17 -18.70 4.45
N ARG A 52 -4.16 -18.24 5.67
CA ARG A 52 -5.19 -17.42 6.27
C ARG A 52 -4.89 -15.96 5.91
N VAL A 53 -5.72 -15.35 5.10
CA VAL A 53 -5.49 -14.02 4.53
C VAL A 53 -6.35 -12.99 5.25
N VAL A 54 -5.73 -11.95 5.76
CA VAL A 54 -6.37 -10.78 6.36
C VAL A 54 -6.37 -9.66 5.32
N LEU A 55 -7.56 -9.11 5.06
CA LEU A 55 -7.77 -7.94 4.22
C LEU A 55 -8.44 -6.86 5.07
N TYR A 56 -8.14 -5.61 4.78
CA TYR A 56 -8.79 -4.47 5.41
C TYR A 56 -8.73 -3.26 4.48
N ASP A 57 -9.57 -2.29 4.73
CA ASP A 57 -9.55 -1.01 4.03
C ASP A 57 -8.78 0.02 4.85
N LEU A 58 -7.91 0.80 4.20
CA LEU A 58 -7.36 2.00 4.81
C LEU A 58 -8.51 2.97 5.09
N VAL A 59 -8.44 3.71 6.19
CA VAL A 59 -9.51 4.62 6.60
C VAL A 59 -9.88 5.66 5.55
N CYS A 60 -8.96 5.98 4.64
CA CYS A 60 -9.17 6.91 3.54
C CYS A 60 -9.86 6.29 2.31
N ALA A 61 -10.05 4.97 2.27
CA ALA A 61 -10.69 4.30 1.13
C ALA A 61 -12.15 4.72 1.01
N GLY A 62 -12.63 4.81 -0.24
CA GLY A 62 -14.03 5.18 -0.51
C GLY A 62 -15.07 4.15 -0.04
N SER A 63 -14.63 2.96 0.37
CA SER A 63 -15.43 1.90 1.00
C SER A 63 -15.64 2.09 2.51
N VAL A 64 -14.88 3.00 3.14
CA VAL A 64 -15.00 3.34 4.56
C VAL A 64 -15.85 4.60 4.70
N ASN A 65 -16.71 4.65 5.76
CA ASN A 65 -17.46 5.87 6.04
C ASN A 65 -16.47 7.03 6.28
N PRO A 66 -16.52 8.10 5.47
CA PRO A 66 -15.58 9.21 5.55
C PRO A 66 -15.59 9.98 6.87
N ASP A 67 -16.65 9.85 7.68
CA ASP A 67 -16.73 10.44 9.01
C ASP A 67 -15.73 9.84 10.02
N HIS A 68 -15.15 8.70 9.70
CA HIS A 68 -14.08 8.10 10.49
C HIS A 68 -12.69 8.68 10.19
N PHE A 69 -12.58 9.49 9.14
CA PHE A 69 -11.30 10.11 8.78
C PHE A 69 -11.07 11.38 9.59
N ASP A 70 -10.12 11.34 10.51
CA ASP A 70 -9.67 12.50 11.27
C ASP A 70 -8.40 13.09 10.62
N PHE A 71 -8.53 14.27 10.01
CA PHE A 71 -7.44 14.97 9.33
C PHE A 71 -6.23 15.29 10.23
N ARG A 72 -6.43 15.41 11.53
CA ARG A 72 -5.34 15.66 12.49
C ARG A 72 -4.60 14.37 12.80
N ARG A 73 -5.33 13.24 12.92
CA ARG A 73 -4.77 11.93 13.21
C ARG A 73 -4.03 11.36 12.00
N TYR A 74 -4.62 11.43 10.80
CA TYR A 74 -4.08 10.85 9.57
C TYR A 74 -3.26 11.85 8.74
N ASN A 75 -2.49 12.71 9.41
CA ASN A 75 -1.63 13.71 8.76
C ASN A 75 -0.24 13.15 8.36
N ASN A 76 0.06 11.92 8.76
CA ASN A 76 1.24 11.14 8.40
C ASN A 76 0.89 9.64 8.40
N LEU A 77 1.88 8.76 8.21
CA LEU A 77 1.66 7.31 8.15
C LEU A 77 1.51 6.64 9.52
N ASP A 78 1.82 7.32 10.63
CA ASP A 78 1.82 6.73 11.97
C ASP A 78 0.47 6.18 12.39
N ALA A 79 -0.61 6.93 12.12
CA ALA A 79 -1.97 6.49 12.46
C ALA A 79 -2.40 5.24 11.66
N TYR A 80 -1.97 5.10 10.41
CA TYR A 80 -2.21 3.89 9.62
C TYR A 80 -1.43 2.69 10.15
N VAL A 81 -0.22 2.94 10.69
CA VAL A 81 0.57 1.90 11.39
C VAL A 81 -0.14 1.46 12.65
N ASP A 82 -0.67 2.42 13.45
CA ASP A 82 -1.45 2.12 14.65
C ASP A 82 -2.68 1.27 14.33
N ASP A 83 -3.39 1.60 13.25
CA ASP A 83 -4.56 0.85 12.79
C ASP A 83 -4.16 -0.59 12.41
N LEU A 84 -3.09 -0.77 11.61
CA LEU A 84 -2.59 -2.11 11.25
C LEU A 84 -2.22 -2.94 12.49
N LEU A 85 -1.44 -2.38 13.39
CA LEU A 85 -1.03 -3.09 14.61
C LEU A 85 -2.23 -3.42 15.50
N SER A 86 -3.20 -2.51 15.62
CA SER A 86 -4.45 -2.74 16.35
C SER A 86 -5.31 -3.85 15.73
N ILE A 87 -5.35 -3.96 14.40
CA ILE A 87 -6.00 -5.08 13.69
C ILE A 87 -5.33 -6.40 14.06
N LEU A 88 -3.99 -6.47 13.99
CA LEU A 88 -3.24 -7.68 14.30
C LEU A 88 -3.46 -8.11 15.76
N ASP A 89 -3.42 -7.17 16.70
CA ASP A 89 -3.67 -7.42 18.11
C ASP A 89 -5.12 -7.89 18.37
N ALA A 90 -6.12 -7.22 17.76
CA ALA A 90 -7.53 -7.60 17.89
C ALA A 90 -7.83 -9.00 17.34
N LEU A 91 -7.16 -9.40 16.26
CA LEU A 91 -7.24 -10.73 15.68
C LEU A 91 -6.34 -11.76 16.36
N ARG A 92 -5.55 -11.35 17.35
CA ARG A 92 -4.56 -12.18 18.06
C ARG A 92 -3.60 -12.89 17.11
N ILE A 93 -3.09 -12.17 16.14
CA ILE A 93 -2.14 -12.69 15.17
C ILE A 93 -0.73 -12.58 15.77
N PRO A 94 -0.08 -13.71 16.08
CA PRO A 94 1.24 -13.67 16.71
C PRO A 94 2.35 -13.37 15.71
N ARG A 95 2.15 -13.71 14.43
CA ARG A 95 3.13 -13.49 13.37
C ARG A 95 2.47 -13.61 12.00
N CYS A 96 2.92 -12.77 11.03
CA CYS A 96 2.39 -12.77 9.67
C CYS A 96 3.46 -12.42 8.63
N ALA A 97 3.19 -12.74 7.37
CA ALA A 97 3.79 -12.04 6.24
C ALA A 97 2.88 -10.87 5.86
N PHE A 98 3.47 -9.75 5.52
CA PHE A 98 2.74 -8.55 5.10
C PHE A 98 3.02 -8.26 3.63
N VAL A 99 1.97 -8.07 2.85
CA VAL A 99 2.01 -7.67 1.45
C VAL A 99 1.38 -6.28 1.35
N GLY A 100 2.19 -5.27 1.09
CA GLY A 100 1.75 -3.88 0.97
C GLY A 100 1.96 -3.34 -0.43
N HIS A 101 0.95 -2.68 -0.96
CA HIS A 101 1.03 -1.96 -2.22
C HIS A 101 1.22 -0.45 -1.98
N SER A 102 2.20 0.16 -2.66
CA SER A 102 2.42 1.61 -2.65
C SER A 102 2.57 2.17 -1.23
N VAL A 103 1.73 3.11 -0.80
CA VAL A 103 1.74 3.66 0.57
C VAL A 103 1.68 2.58 1.64
N SER A 104 0.95 1.50 1.41
CA SER A 104 0.89 0.39 2.37
C SER A 104 2.21 -0.37 2.51
N ALA A 105 3.07 -0.37 1.49
CA ALA A 105 4.42 -0.89 1.64
C ALA A 105 5.21 -0.10 2.70
N MET A 106 5.05 1.22 2.72
CA MET A 106 5.67 2.09 3.71
C MET A 106 5.05 1.92 5.11
N ILE A 107 3.73 1.74 5.19
CA ILE A 107 3.04 1.40 6.45
C ILE A 107 3.60 0.08 7.01
N GLY A 108 3.79 -0.94 6.17
CA GLY A 108 4.37 -2.23 6.56
C GLY A 108 5.82 -2.11 7.05
N ILE A 109 6.64 -1.29 6.41
CA ILE A 109 8.00 -0.98 6.86
C ILE A 109 7.97 -0.38 8.26
N LEU A 110 7.19 0.68 8.49
CA LEU A 110 7.09 1.35 9.79
C LEU A 110 6.54 0.41 10.87
N ALA A 111 5.49 -0.38 10.55
CA ALA A 111 4.92 -1.36 11.47
C ALA A 111 5.95 -2.43 11.87
N SER A 112 6.74 -2.92 10.92
CA SER A 112 7.78 -3.92 11.18
C SER A 112 8.93 -3.39 12.04
N ILE A 113 9.22 -2.10 11.97
CA ILE A 113 10.20 -1.46 12.86
C ILE A 113 9.65 -1.36 14.29
N ARG A 114 8.35 -1.02 14.44
CA ARG A 114 7.72 -0.89 15.77
C ARG A 114 7.48 -2.23 16.46
N ARG A 115 7.12 -3.25 15.69
CA ARG A 115 6.80 -4.60 16.19
C ARG A 115 7.48 -5.67 15.31
N PRO A 116 8.83 -5.79 15.41
CA PRO A 116 9.59 -6.74 14.60
C PRO A 116 9.22 -8.20 14.85
N ASP A 117 8.66 -8.50 16.01
CA ASP A 117 8.16 -9.82 16.40
C ASP A 117 6.99 -10.30 15.53
N LEU A 118 6.14 -9.38 15.04
CA LEU A 118 4.94 -9.70 14.28
C LEU A 118 5.21 -10.01 12.79
N PHE A 119 6.29 -9.48 12.23
CA PHE A 119 6.50 -9.54 10.77
C PHE A 119 7.59 -10.55 10.40
N ALA A 120 7.15 -11.70 9.88
CA ALA A 120 8.06 -12.75 9.39
C ALA A 120 8.68 -12.38 8.04
N LYS A 121 7.96 -11.61 7.22
CA LYS A 121 8.38 -11.17 5.89
C LYS A 121 7.55 -9.97 5.42
N LEU A 122 8.19 -9.11 4.63
CA LEU A 122 7.52 -8.02 3.91
C LEU A 122 7.60 -8.26 2.40
N VAL A 123 6.49 -8.11 1.70
CA VAL A 123 6.43 -8.04 0.23
C VAL A 123 5.94 -6.64 -0.14
N LEU A 124 6.79 -5.89 -0.79
CA LEU A 124 6.67 -4.45 -1.03
C LEU A 124 6.44 -4.22 -2.53
N ILE A 125 5.22 -3.91 -2.92
CA ILE A 125 4.82 -3.76 -4.33
C ILE A 125 4.72 -2.28 -4.66
N GLY A 126 5.44 -1.80 -5.66
CA GLY A 126 5.44 -0.38 -6.05
C GLY A 126 5.81 0.53 -4.88
N ALA A 127 6.81 0.14 -4.09
CA ALA A 127 7.21 0.79 -2.86
C ALA A 127 8.19 1.94 -3.12
N SER A 128 7.98 3.08 -2.46
CA SER A 128 8.92 4.21 -2.49
C SER A 128 9.08 4.83 -1.11
N PRO A 129 10.31 4.94 -0.57
CA PRO A 129 10.55 5.59 0.71
C PRO A 129 10.44 7.11 0.63
N ARG A 130 10.53 7.68 -0.57
CA ARG A 130 10.38 9.09 -0.90
C ARG A 130 10.05 9.24 -2.37
N PHE A 131 9.05 10.02 -2.69
CA PHE A 131 8.65 10.27 -4.08
C PHE A 131 9.39 11.46 -4.71
N LEU A 132 9.75 12.47 -3.89
CA LEU A 132 10.46 13.64 -4.36
C LEU A 132 11.93 13.34 -4.62
N ASN A 133 12.45 13.94 -5.71
CA ASN A 133 13.87 13.95 -6.01
C ASN A 133 14.66 14.72 -4.92
N ASP A 134 15.92 14.38 -4.76
CA ASP A 134 16.88 15.03 -3.88
C ASP A 134 18.25 15.00 -4.55
N SER A 135 19.25 15.68 -4.00
CA SER A 135 20.59 15.84 -4.60
C SER A 135 21.24 14.53 -5.03
N ASP A 136 21.05 13.46 -4.26
CA ASP A 136 21.64 12.14 -4.46
C ASP A 136 20.60 11.01 -4.55
N TYR A 137 19.30 11.38 -4.69
CA TYR A 137 18.19 10.44 -4.73
C TYR A 137 17.17 10.80 -5.79
N HIS A 138 16.88 9.86 -6.70
CA HIS A 138 15.85 10.02 -7.72
C HIS A 138 14.57 9.27 -7.30
N GLY A 139 13.61 10.02 -6.74
CA GLY A 139 12.31 9.51 -6.30
C GLY A 139 11.25 9.47 -7.39
N GLY A 140 11.45 10.26 -8.46
CA GLY A 140 10.62 10.29 -9.66
C GLY A 140 9.87 11.60 -9.90
N PHE A 141 9.77 12.48 -8.90
CA PHE A 141 9.01 13.73 -9.02
C PHE A 141 9.80 14.93 -8.53
N GLU A 142 9.66 16.04 -9.25
CA GLU A 142 10.05 17.35 -8.76
C GLU A 142 8.92 17.96 -7.91
N LEU A 143 9.28 18.88 -7.02
CA LEU A 143 8.31 19.52 -6.12
C LEU A 143 7.21 20.26 -6.89
N GLU A 144 7.59 20.92 -7.97
CA GLU A 144 6.68 21.68 -8.84
C GLU A 144 5.65 20.76 -9.52
N GLU A 145 6.06 19.56 -9.95
CA GLU A 145 5.15 18.57 -10.54
C GLU A 145 4.09 18.11 -9.53
N ILE A 146 4.52 17.85 -8.28
CA ILE A 146 3.60 17.47 -7.21
C ILE A 146 2.64 18.60 -6.84
N GLN A 147 3.10 19.84 -6.85
CA GLN A 147 2.23 21.00 -6.63
C GLN A 147 1.17 21.12 -7.72
N GLN A 148 1.52 20.85 -8.98
CA GLN A 148 0.55 20.82 -10.09
C GLN A 148 -0.48 19.71 -9.91
N VAL A 149 -0.08 18.51 -9.44
CA VAL A 149 -1.01 17.42 -9.10
C VAL A 149 -2.00 17.89 -8.03
N PHE A 150 -1.54 18.50 -6.95
CA PHE A 150 -2.44 19.00 -5.88
C PHE A 150 -3.38 20.09 -6.38
N GLN A 151 -2.91 20.99 -7.23
CA GLN A 151 -3.76 22.01 -7.86
C GLN A 151 -4.83 21.39 -8.74
N ALA A 152 -4.48 20.40 -9.57
CA ALA A 152 -5.43 19.69 -10.43
C ALA A 152 -6.49 18.95 -9.60
N MET A 153 -6.08 18.26 -8.52
CA MET A 153 -7.01 17.57 -7.60
C MET A 153 -7.98 18.55 -6.93
N SER A 154 -7.48 19.73 -6.51
CA SER A 154 -8.31 20.76 -5.87
C SER A 154 -9.27 21.44 -6.86
N ALA A 155 -8.82 21.69 -8.10
CA ALA A 155 -9.61 22.40 -9.10
C ALA A 155 -10.73 21.54 -9.69
N ASN A 156 -10.44 20.27 -10.01
CA ASN A 156 -11.42 19.34 -10.55
C ASN A 156 -10.97 17.89 -10.30
N TYR A 157 -11.39 17.34 -9.17
CA TYR A 157 -11.02 15.98 -8.76
C TYR A 157 -11.42 14.92 -9.80
N GLU A 158 -12.61 15.04 -10.37
CA GLU A 158 -13.11 14.08 -11.36
C GLU A 158 -12.26 14.07 -12.64
N ALA A 159 -11.93 15.26 -13.16
CA ALA A 159 -11.08 15.39 -14.34
C ALA A 159 -9.66 14.85 -14.07
N TRP A 160 -9.10 15.17 -12.89
CA TRP A 160 -7.81 14.64 -12.48
C TRP A 160 -7.83 13.11 -12.39
N ALA A 161 -8.81 12.52 -11.71
CA ALA A 161 -8.92 11.08 -11.53
C ALA A 161 -9.09 10.32 -12.85
N LYS A 162 -9.88 10.87 -13.81
CA LYS A 162 -10.01 10.34 -15.17
C LYS A 162 -8.70 10.33 -15.94
N GLY A 163 -7.88 11.37 -15.78
CA GLY A 163 -6.56 11.47 -16.42
C GLY A 163 -5.52 10.57 -15.74
N TYR A 164 -5.56 10.48 -14.42
CA TYR A 164 -4.57 9.71 -13.64
C TYR A 164 -4.75 8.20 -13.75
N ALA A 165 -5.98 7.71 -13.76
CA ALA A 165 -6.23 6.26 -13.69
C ALA A 165 -5.60 5.45 -14.84
N PRO A 166 -5.69 5.86 -16.12
CA PRO A 166 -4.99 5.17 -17.21
C PRO A 166 -3.47 5.19 -17.06
N LEU A 167 -2.91 6.31 -16.59
CA LEU A 167 -1.46 6.45 -16.38
C LEU A 167 -0.97 5.53 -15.26
N ALA A 168 -1.70 5.46 -14.16
CA ALA A 168 -1.35 4.62 -13.02
C ALA A 168 -1.46 3.12 -13.35
N VAL A 169 -2.48 2.71 -14.12
CA VAL A 169 -2.61 1.33 -14.60
C VAL A 169 -1.49 1.00 -15.58
N GLY A 170 -1.15 1.93 -16.48
CA GLY A 170 0.01 1.88 -17.37
C GLY A 170 -0.04 0.79 -18.45
N ALA A 171 -0.70 -0.33 -18.22
CA ALA A 171 -0.91 -1.39 -19.20
C ALA A 171 -2.23 -1.19 -19.93
N ASP A 172 -2.32 -1.66 -21.17
CA ASP A 172 -3.57 -1.63 -21.96
C ASP A 172 -4.56 -2.70 -21.45
N VAL A 173 -5.13 -2.42 -20.27
CA VAL A 173 -6.13 -3.29 -19.60
C VAL A 173 -7.32 -2.41 -19.18
N PRO A 174 -8.29 -2.17 -20.09
CA PRO A 174 -9.44 -1.28 -19.82
C PRO A 174 -10.22 -1.65 -18.55
N ALA A 175 -10.37 -2.94 -18.26
CA ALA A 175 -11.06 -3.40 -17.05
C ALA A 175 -10.33 -2.98 -15.75
N ALA A 176 -8.99 -2.94 -15.76
CA ALA A 176 -8.22 -2.46 -14.62
C ALA A 176 -8.35 -0.93 -14.46
N VAL A 177 -8.36 -0.19 -15.57
CA VAL A 177 -8.60 1.27 -15.57
C VAL A 177 -9.99 1.57 -15.00
N GLN A 178 -11.01 0.84 -15.44
CA GLN A 178 -12.38 1.03 -14.95
C GLN A 178 -12.49 0.72 -13.45
N GLU A 179 -11.87 -0.37 -13.00
CA GLU A 179 -11.89 -0.77 -11.58
C GLU A 179 -11.18 0.26 -10.71
N PHE A 180 -10.00 0.71 -11.10
CA PHE A 180 -9.26 1.74 -10.38
C PHE A 180 -9.99 3.09 -10.38
N SER A 181 -10.53 3.50 -11.53
CA SER A 181 -11.34 4.72 -11.62
C SER A 181 -12.51 4.69 -10.64
N ARG A 182 -13.24 3.57 -10.57
CA ARG A 182 -14.38 3.40 -9.66
C ARG A 182 -13.98 3.60 -8.19
N THR A 183 -12.90 2.98 -7.73
CA THR A 183 -12.47 3.10 -6.34
C THR A 183 -11.93 4.49 -6.03
N LEU A 184 -11.21 5.10 -6.98
CA LEU A 184 -10.69 6.46 -6.86
C LEU A 184 -11.82 7.50 -6.80
N PHE A 185 -12.86 7.37 -7.64
CA PHE A 185 -14.04 8.23 -7.59
C PHE A 185 -14.86 8.11 -6.30
N ASN A 186 -14.83 6.94 -5.67
CA ASN A 186 -15.53 6.74 -4.40
C ASN A 186 -14.85 7.44 -3.20
N MET A 187 -13.60 7.85 -3.35
CA MET A 187 -12.93 8.63 -2.30
C MET A 187 -13.50 10.04 -2.23
N ARG A 188 -13.71 10.53 -1.02
CA ARG A 188 -14.07 11.94 -0.81
C ARG A 188 -12.88 12.84 -1.23
N PRO A 189 -13.08 13.85 -2.10
CA PRO A 189 -11.99 14.59 -2.73
C PRO A 189 -11.03 15.27 -1.74
N ASP A 190 -11.52 15.83 -0.65
CA ASP A 190 -10.70 16.48 0.39
C ASP A 190 -9.82 15.47 1.16
N ILE A 191 -10.36 14.27 1.45
CA ILE A 191 -9.59 13.17 2.04
C ILE A 191 -8.51 12.71 1.06
N SER A 192 -8.88 12.51 -0.20
CA SER A 192 -7.94 12.08 -1.26
C SER A 192 -6.76 13.04 -1.39
N LEU A 193 -7.05 14.36 -1.46
CA LEU A 193 -6.01 15.39 -1.52
C LEU A 193 -5.12 15.38 -0.28
N HIS A 194 -5.70 15.31 0.91
CA HIS A 194 -4.95 15.28 2.17
C HIS A 194 -4.00 14.09 2.26
N VAL A 195 -4.48 12.90 1.90
CA VAL A 195 -3.68 11.68 1.88
C VAL A 195 -2.56 11.76 0.85
N CYS A 196 -2.87 12.24 -0.35
CA CYS A 196 -1.88 12.45 -1.41
C CYS A 196 -0.76 13.40 -0.92
N GLN A 197 -1.11 14.52 -0.30
CA GLN A 197 -0.16 15.46 0.29
C GLN A 197 0.70 14.81 1.38
N SER A 198 0.10 14.00 2.25
CA SER A 198 0.81 13.31 3.33
C SER A 198 1.80 12.28 2.78
N VAL A 199 1.40 11.52 1.76
CA VAL A 199 2.26 10.52 1.10
C VAL A 199 3.46 11.19 0.43
N PHE A 200 3.25 12.25 -0.34
CA PHE A 200 4.35 12.95 -1.03
C PHE A 200 5.31 13.70 -0.10
N LYS A 201 4.87 14.07 1.11
CA LYS A 201 5.73 14.64 2.16
C LYS A 201 6.56 13.61 2.90
N THR A 202 6.23 12.33 2.77
CA THR A 202 6.90 11.24 3.49
C THR A 202 8.32 11.05 3.00
N ASP A 203 9.27 10.94 3.94
CA ASP A 203 10.64 10.52 3.69
C ASP A 203 11.04 9.48 4.76
N LEU A 204 11.12 8.23 4.34
CA LEU A 204 11.48 7.10 5.20
C LEU A 204 12.89 6.57 4.94
N ARG A 205 13.70 7.26 4.14
CA ARG A 205 15.07 6.81 3.81
C ARG A 205 15.91 6.57 5.06
N GLY A 206 15.79 7.45 6.05
CA GLY A 206 16.57 7.38 7.29
C GLY A 206 16.24 6.22 8.23
N VAL A 207 15.10 5.55 8.04
CA VAL A 207 14.66 4.43 8.93
C VAL A 207 14.74 3.06 8.27
N LEU A 208 15.05 2.97 6.98
CA LEU A 208 15.07 1.71 6.23
C LEU A 208 16.01 0.67 6.86
N GLY A 209 17.17 1.10 7.37
CA GLY A 209 18.15 0.23 8.03
C GLY A 209 17.66 -0.43 9.33
N MET A 210 16.54 0.06 9.90
CA MET A 210 15.94 -0.50 11.12
C MET A 210 15.05 -1.72 10.84
N VAL A 211 14.69 -1.97 9.59
CA VAL A 211 13.87 -3.13 9.21
C VAL A 211 14.67 -4.41 9.43
N GLN A 212 14.12 -5.36 10.20
CA GLN A 212 14.76 -6.65 10.47
C GLN A 212 14.18 -7.80 9.63
N ALA A 213 12.93 -7.66 9.21
CA ALA A 213 12.24 -8.69 8.45
C ALA A 213 12.85 -8.86 7.05
N PRO A 214 12.93 -10.08 6.53
CA PRO A 214 13.27 -10.30 5.12
C PRO A 214 12.27 -9.61 4.21
N CYS A 215 12.75 -8.95 3.14
CA CYS A 215 11.94 -8.17 2.22
C CYS A 215 12.02 -8.71 0.79
N VAL A 216 10.90 -8.64 0.09
CA VAL A 216 10.81 -8.85 -1.36
C VAL A 216 10.23 -7.58 -1.97
N VAL A 217 11.01 -6.88 -2.78
CA VAL A 217 10.56 -5.68 -3.52
C VAL A 217 10.07 -6.13 -4.88
N VAL A 218 8.79 -5.92 -5.16
CA VAL A 218 8.18 -6.24 -6.48
C VAL A 218 8.10 -4.96 -7.30
N GLN A 219 8.82 -4.95 -8.42
CA GLN A 219 8.94 -3.80 -9.32
C GLN A 219 8.43 -4.13 -10.71
N THR A 220 7.50 -3.36 -11.22
CA THR A 220 7.04 -3.42 -12.61
C THR A 220 8.06 -2.77 -13.55
N THR A 221 8.01 -3.09 -14.84
CA THR A 221 9.00 -2.61 -15.84
C THR A 221 8.93 -1.11 -16.09
N ARG A 222 7.72 -0.54 -16.07
CA ARG A 222 7.45 0.90 -16.11
C ARG A 222 6.36 1.26 -15.13
N ASP A 223 6.70 2.05 -14.14
CA ASP A 223 5.79 2.55 -13.13
C ASP A 223 5.87 4.08 -13.11
N VAL A 224 4.75 4.75 -13.40
CA VAL A 224 4.68 6.22 -13.45
C VAL A 224 4.93 6.86 -12.09
N SER A 225 4.72 6.12 -11.01
CA SER A 225 4.83 6.61 -9.64
C SER A 225 6.16 6.26 -8.99
N VAL A 226 6.80 5.14 -9.41
CA VAL A 226 8.01 4.62 -8.75
C VAL A 226 9.03 4.18 -9.80
N PRO A 227 10.07 4.96 -10.04
CA PRO A 227 11.15 4.60 -10.96
C PRO A 227 11.89 3.33 -10.53
N ALA A 228 12.41 2.57 -11.49
CA ALA A 228 13.06 1.28 -11.23
C ALA A 228 14.29 1.35 -10.30
N ASN A 229 15.01 2.48 -10.30
CA ASN A 229 16.14 2.72 -9.39
C ASN A 229 15.74 2.69 -7.91
N VAL A 230 14.48 3.00 -7.57
CA VAL A 230 13.98 2.97 -6.19
C VAL A 230 14.00 1.55 -5.62
N ALA A 231 13.73 0.52 -6.42
CA ALA A 231 13.84 -0.86 -5.97
C ALA A 231 15.29 -1.23 -5.60
N ALA A 232 16.28 -0.77 -6.39
CA ALA A 232 17.70 -0.95 -6.09
C ALA A 232 18.10 -0.19 -4.81
N TYR A 233 17.58 1.03 -4.63
CA TYR A 233 17.78 1.82 -3.41
C TYR A 233 17.24 1.08 -2.17
N LEU A 234 16.00 0.60 -2.23
CA LEU A 234 15.38 -0.18 -1.14
C LEU A 234 16.21 -1.42 -0.80
N ARG A 235 16.66 -2.18 -1.81
CA ARG A 235 17.51 -3.36 -1.58
C ARG A 235 18.82 -3.01 -0.88
N ALA A 236 19.40 -1.86 -1.19
CA ALA A 236 20.69 -1.43 -0.61
C ALA A 236 20.56 -0.90 0.82
N HIS A 237 19.38 -0.37 1.21
CA HIS A 237 19.23 0.34 2.49
C HIS A 237 18.32 -0.36 3.50
N LEU A 238 17.44 -1.30 3.08
CA LEU A 238 16.67 -2.10 4.03
C LEU A 238 17.61 -2.99 4.86
N GLY A 239 17.46 -2.96 6.18
CA GLY A 239 18.32 -3.73 7.11
C GLY A 239 18.12 -5.24 7.02
N GLY A 240 16.91 -5.71 6.66
CA GLY A 240 16.61 -7.12 6.42
C GLY A 240 17.12 -7.61 5.06
N ARG A 241 17.36 -8.93 4.94
CA ARG A 241 17.72 -9.52 3.64
C ARG A 241 16.67 -9.17 2.59
N THR A 242 17.05 -8.46 1.53
CA THR A 242 16.15 -7.94 0.53
C THR A 242 16.45 -8.49 -0.87
N THR A 243 15.42 -8.98 -1.56
CA THR A 243 15.47 -9.38 -2.97
C THR A 243 14.55 -8.51 -3.81
N ILE A 244 14.89 -8.33 -5.10
CA ILE A 244 14.02 -7.66 -6.07
C ILE A 244 13.42 -8.73 -6.99
N GLU A 245 12.11 -8.70 -7.14
CA GLU A 245 11.35 -9.51 -8.09
C GLU A 245 10.82 -8.59 -9.19
N PRO A 246 11.47 -8.56 -10.37
CA PRO A 246 10.94 -7.81 -11.50
C PRO A 246 9.66 -8.47 -12.00
N LEU A 247 8.63 -7.66 -12.22
CA LEU A 247 7.36 -8.11 -12.76
C LEU A 247 7.23 -7.60 -14.21
N PRO A 248 7.16 -8.49 -15.21
CA PRO A 248 7.15 -8.10 -16.62
C PRO A 248 5.78 -7.57 -17.07
N THR A 249 5.37 -6.47 -16.45
CA THR A 249 4.17 -5.69 -16.75
C THR A 249 4.45 -4.23 -16.47
N GLU A 250 3.62 -3.35 -16.99
CA GLU A 250 3.71 -1.91 -16.78
C GLU A 250 2.70 -1.44 -15.75
N GLY A 251 2.94 -0.24 -15.22
CA GLY A 251 2.04 0.48 -14.33
C GLY A 251 2.25 0.20 -12.85
N HIS A 252 1.52 0.98 -12.06
CA HIS A 252 1.62 1.00 -10.60
C HIS A 252 0.72 -0.04 -9.92
N LEU A 253 -0.29 -0.58 -10.64
CA LEU A 253 -1.33 -1.46 -10.07
C LEU A 253 -1.30 -2.88 -10.65
N PRO A 254 -0.21 -3.65 -10.48
CA PRO A 254 -0.10 -4.99 -11.08
C PRO A 254 -1.11 -6.00 -10.55
N HIS A 255 -1.68 -5.78 -9.35
CA HIS A 255 -2.76 -6.60 -8.81
C HIS A 255 -4.08 -6.46 -9.59
N LEU A 256 -4.26 -5.34 -10.31
CA LEU A 256 -5.39 -5.13 -11.22
C LEU A 256 -5.06 -5.50 -12.66
N SER A 257 -3.89 -5.08 -13.16
CA SER A 257 -3.52 -5.22 -14.58
C SER A 257 -2.92 -6.59 -14.92
N ALA A 258 -2.19 -7.22 -14.00
CA ALA A 258 -1.49 -8.49 -14.22
C ALA A 258 -1.59 -9.45 -13.02
N PRO A 259 -2.81 -9.74 -12.50
CA PRO A 259 -3.00 -10.45 -11.23
C PRO A 259 -2.38 -11.85 -11.22
N SER A 260 -2.40 -12.57 -12.34
CA SER A 260 -1.82 -13.91 -12.44
C SER A 260 -0.29 -13.90 -12.33
N LEU A 261 0.38 -12.90 -12.93
CA LEU A 261 1.82 -12.73 -12.81
C LEU A 261 2.20 -12.36 -11.38
N LEU A 262 1.47 -11.41 -10.78
CA LEU A 262 1.70 -11.03 -9.39
C LEU A 262 1.46 -12.21 -8.44
N ALA A 263 0.40 -12.98 -8.65
CA ALA A 263 0.10 -14.15 -7.83
C ALA A 263 1.24 -15.19 -7.85
N GLN A 264 1.89 -15.41 -9.00
CA GLN A 264 3.05 -16.31 -9.08
C GLN A 264 4.22 -15.78 -8.23
N VAL A 265 4.50 -14.48 -8.28
CA VAL A 265 5.54 -13.85 -7.44
C VAL A 265 5.17 -14.00 -5.97
N LEU A 266 3.94 -13.68 -5.59
CA LEU A 266 3.49 -13.79 -4.20
C LEU A 266 3.57 -15.23 -3.68
N ARG A 267 3.17 -16.22 -4.45
CA ARG A 267 3.28 -17.64 -4.04
C ARG A 267 4.73 -18.03 -3.78
N ARG A 268 5.69 -17.63 -4.64
CA ARG A 268 7.12 -17.88 -4.39
C ARG A 268 7.62 -17.14 -3.15
N ALA A 269 7.29 -15.87 -3.03
CA ALA A 269 7.71 -15.03 -1.90
C ALA A 269 7.16 -15.55 -0.56
N LEU A 270 5.93 -16.06 -0.55
CA LEU A 270 5.20 -16.54 0.63
C LEU A 270 5.33 -18.04 0.88
N ALA A 271 6.09 -18.78 0.07
CA ALA A 271 6.25 -20.22 0.24
C ALA A 271 6.91 -20.59 1.59
N ARG A 272 7.78 -19.72 2.10
CA ARG A 272 8.52 -19.92 3.36
C ARG A 272 8.63 -18.60 4.11
N PHE A 273 8.03 -18.52 5.29
CA PHE A 273 8.20 -17.44 6.26
C PHE A 273 7.81 -17.91 7.66
#